data_311fd360010233cc63a85c444dc03ae8
#
_entry.id   311fd360010233cc63a85c444dc03ae8
#
_cell.length_a   1.000
_cell.length_b   1.000
_cell.length_c   1.000
_cell.angle_alpha   90.00
_cell.angle_beta   90.00
_cell.angle_gamma   90.00
#
_symmetry.space_group_name_H-M   'P 1'
#
loop_
_entity.id
_entity.type
_entity.pdbx_description
1 polymer ?
#
loop_
_entity_poly.entity_id
_entity_poly.type
_entity_poly.pdbx_seq_one_letter_code
_entity_poly.pdbx_strand_id
1 'polypeptide(L)'
;MSKIRSSAEELPLARQLRALYPKGKRPGYSVPFAGAPANIAISLTNFRTVFDPNREIEEEVIIEATKKYVDSLRGDWTYLRGLEDFIFSYGGTTQNPKHESYLLNWIELGDEMIVEEEDWTQTLV
;
A
#
# COMPACT_ATOMS: atom_id res chain seq x y z
N MET A 1 10.02 -13.29 -25.70
CA MET A 1 9.20 -13.64 -24.55
C MET A 1 8.74 -12.40 -23.83
N SER A 2 7.46 -12.28 -23.68
CA SER A 2 6.89 -11.12 -23.02
C SER A 2 7.16 -11.16 -21.53
N LYS A 3 7.55 -10.03 -20.98
CA LYS A 3 7.71 -9.88 -19.55
C LYS A 3 6.58 -9.07 -18.94
N ILE A 4 5.65 -8.64 -19.77
CA ILE A 4 4.53 -7.85 -19.32
C ILE A 4 3.58 -8.75 -18.55
N ARG A 5 3.26 -8.33 -17.34
CA ARG A 5 2.32 -9.06 -16.52
C ARG A 5 0.96 -8.42 -16.61
N SER A 6 -0.04 -9.26 -16.75
CA SER A 6 -1.41 -8.79 -16.74
C SER A 6 -1.81 -8.40 -15.33
N SER A 7 -2.56 -7.32 -15.17
CA SER A 7 -3.08 -6.97 -13.86
C SER A 7 -4.03 -8.05 -13.33
N ALA A 8 -4.55 -8.89 -14.22
CA ALA A 8 -5.39 -10.01 -13.81
C ALA A 8 -4.65 -10.99 -12.90
N GLU A 9 -3.33 -11.09 -13.04
CA GLU A 9 -2.52 -11.96 -12.19
C GLU A 9 -2.52 -11.49 -10.74
N GLU A 10 -2.73 -10.19 -10.53
CA GLU A 10 -2.74 -9.62 -9.19
C GLU A 10 -4.14 -9.55 -8.58
N LEU A 11 -5.18 -9.96 -9.32
CA LEU A 11 -6.55 -9.88 -8.80
C LEU A 11 -6.77 -10.66 -7.50
N PRO A 12 -6.27 -11.90 -7.36
CA PRO A 12 -6.46 -12.61 -6.09
C PRO A 12 -5.89 -11.85 -4.91
N LEU A 13 -4.68 -11.31 -5.05
CA LEU A 13 -4.06 -10.52 -4.01
C LEU A 13 -4.83 -9.22 -3.77
N ALA A 14 -5.25 -8.57 -4.86
CA ALA A 14 -6.03 -7.34 -4.76
C ALA A 14 -7.29 -7.54 -3.93
N ARG A 15 -7.98 -8.66 -4.13
CA ARG A 15 -9.19 -8.97 -3.37
C ARG A 15 -8.89 -9.20 -1.90
N GLN A 16 -7.78 -9.84 -1.60
CA GLN A 16 -7.38 -10.08 -0.22
C GLN A 16 -7.06 -8.77 0.49
N LEU A 17 -6.33 -7.88 -0.16
CA LEU A 17 -5.99 -6.59 0.42
C LEU A 17 -7.24 -5.74 0.63
N ARG A 18 -8.14 -5.77 -0.33
CA ARG A 18 -9.39 -5.03 -0.21
C ARG A 18 -10.22 -5.53 0.97
N ALA A 19 -10.21 -6.83 1.20
CA ALA A 19 -10.98 -7.41 2.28
C ALA A 19 -10.47 -7.00 3.66
N LEU A 20 -9.17 -6.80 3.80
CA LEU A 20 -8.60 -6.41 5.09
C LEU A 20 -8.55 -4.89 5.30
N TYR A 21 -8.73 -4.12 4.26
CA TYR A 21 -8.71 -2.67 4.34
C TYR A 21 -10.01 -2.14 4.92
N PRO A 22 -9.97 -1.00 5.64
CA PRO A 22 -11.21 -0.43 6.20
C PRO A 22 -12.23 -0.14 5.12
N LYS A 23 -13.49 -0.35 5.46
CA LYS A 23 -14.60 -0.08 4.55
C LYS A 23 -15.04 1.36 4.73
N GLY A 24 -15.72 1.88 3.70
CA GLY A 24 -16.22 3.23 3.73
C GLY A 24 -15.29 4.18 3.00
N LYS A 25 -15.48 5.46 3.28
CA LYS A 25 -14.74 6.51 2.60
C LYS A 25 -14.49 7.66 3.55
N ARG A 26 -13.48 8.48 3.21
CA ARG A 26 -13.14 9.63 4.02
C ARG A 26 -14.26 10.67 3.93
N PRO A 27 -14.64 11.29 5.06
CA PRO A 27 -15.65 12.34 5.03
C PRO A 27 -15.28 13.43 4.03
N GLY A 28 -16.24 13.82 3.20
CA GLY A 28 -16.00 14.83 2.18
C GLY A 28 -15.49 14.32 0.87
N TYR A 29 -15.21 13.02 0.77
CA TYR A 29 -14.70 12.42 -0.46
C TYR A 29 -15.68 11.37 -0.95
N SER A 30 -15.73 11.21 -2.27
CA SER A 30 -16.63 10.23 -2.88
C SER A 30 -15.94 8.89 -3.13
N VAL A 31 -14.62 8.84 -3.01
CA VAL A 31 -13.83 7.65 -3.31
C VAL A 31 -13.64 6.80 -2.05
N PRO A 32 -13.97 5.50 -2.10
CA PRO A 32 -13.74 4.62 -0.95
C PRO A 32 -12.26 4.49 -0.61
N PHE A 33 -11.98 4.08 0.63
CA PHE A 33 -10.60 3.81 1.05
C PHE A 33 -9.95 2.73 0.19
N ALA A 34 -10.69 1.69 -0.13
CA ALA A 34 -10.21 0.64 -1.03
C ALA A 34 -11.09 0.66 -2.27
N GLY A 35 -10.47 0.91 -3.41
CA GLY A 35 -11.18 0.94 -4.67
C GLY A 35 -11.55 -0.44 -5.18
N ALA A 36 -11.98 -0.50 -6.44
CA ALA A 36 -12.33 -1.77 -7.07
C ALA A 36 -11.12 -2.69 -7.17
N PRO A 37 -11.31 -4.02 -7.07
CA PRO A 37 -10.19 -4.95 -7.19
C PRO A 37 -9.36 -4.76 -8.45
N ALA A 38 -9.99 -4.44 -9.57
CA ALA A 38 -9.26 -4.23 -10.82
C ALA A 38 -8.28 -3.06 -10.70
N ASN A 39 -8.68 -1.98 -10.03
CA ASN A 39 -7.81 -0.83 -9.86
C ASN A 39 -6.68 -1.13 -8.88
N ILE A 40 -6.97 -1.88 -7.84
CA ILE A 40 -5.95 -2.31 -6.88
C ILE A 40 -4.94 -3.21 -7.60
N ALA A 41 -5.42 -4.08 -8.48
CA ALA A 41 -4.53 -4.97 -9.25
C ALA A 41 -3.61 -4.18 -10.16
N ILE A 42 -4.10 -3.09 -10.75
CA ILE A 42 -3.27 -2.21 -11.56
C ILE A 42 -2.17 -1.58 -10.72
N SER A 43 -2.50 -1.11 -9.52
CA SER A 43 -1.49 -0.54 -8.62
C SER A 43 -0.45 -1.59 -8.24
N LEU A 44 -0.88 -2.82 -7.97
CA LEU A 44 0.05 -3.91 -7.67
C LEU A 44 0.97 -4.20 -8.84
N THR A 45 0.42 -4.20 -10.06
CA THR A 45 1.21 -4.42 -11.26
C THR A 45 2.28 -3.33 -11.42
N ASN A 46 1.89 -2.08 -11.19
CA ASN A 46 2.83 -0.97 -11.25
C ASN A 46 3.90 -1.09 -10.17
N PHE A 47 3.50 -1.49 -8.96
CA PHE A 47 4.43 -1.72 -7.87
C PHE A 47 5.46 -2.78 -8.26
N ARG A 48 5.00 -3.91 -8.82
CA ARG A 48 5.91 -4.96 -9.26
C ARG A 48 6.86 -4.45 -10.34
N THR A 49 6.32 -3.74 -11.31
CA THR A 49 7.12 -3.28 -12.44
C THR A 49 8.26 -2.37 -11.99
N VAL A 50 7.99 -1.48 -11.06
CA VAL A 50 8.97 -0.48 -10.63
C VAL A 50 9.87 -0.99 -9.49
N PHE A 51 9.29 -1.64 -8.50
CA PHE A 51 10.00 -1.97 -7.27
C PHE A 51 10.31 -3.46 -7.09
N ASP A 52 9.66 -4.32 -7.85
CA ASP A 52 9.83 -5.76 -7.67
C ASP A 52 9.69 -6.49 -9.01
N PRO A 53 10.51 -6.12 -10.01
CA PRO A 53 10.34 -6.67 -11.36
C PRO A 53 10.55 -8.18 -11.44
N ASN A 54 11.28 -8.76 -10.50
CA ASN A 54 11.52 -10.20 -10.48
C ASN A 54 10.51 -10.96 -9.62
N ARG A 55 9.54 -10.25 -9.05
CA ARG A 55 8.51 -10.82 -8.19
C ARG A 55 9.08 -11.65 -7.05
N GLU A 56 10.05 -11.10 -6.37
CA GLU A 56 10.68 -11.75 -5.23
C GLU A 56 9.90 -11.53 -3.94
N ILE A 57 9.09 -10.47 -3.89
CA ILE A 57 8.27 -10.19 -2.72
C ILE A 57 7.02 -11.07 -2.77
N GLU A 58 6.89 -11.93 -1.77
CA GLU A 58 5.77 -12.85 -1.71
C GLU A 58 4.48 -12.14 -1.31
N GLU A 59 3.35 -12.72 -1.71
CA GLU A 59 2.04 -12.15 -1.40
C GLU A 59 1.83 -12.01 0.10
N GLU A 60 2.29 -12.97 0.87
CA GLU A 60 2.15 -12.94 2.32
C GLU A 60 2.85 -11.74 2.93
N VAL A 61 3.99 -11.36 2.37
CA VAL A 61 4.74 -10.20 2.84
C VAL A 61 3.94 -8.93 2.58
N ILE A 62 3.32 -8.84 1.42
CA ILE A 62 2.49 -7.70 1.06
C ILE A 62 1.26 -7.61 1.96
N ILE A 63 0.63 -8.75 2.21
CA ILE A 63 -0.55 -8.81 3.08
C ILE A 63 -0.19 -8.36 4.50
N GLU A 64 0.90 -8.90 5.04
CA GLU A 64 1.34 -8.55 6.39
C GLU A 64 1.68 -7.07 6.53
N ALA A 65 2.39 -6.52 5.53
CA ALA A 65 2.74 -5.10 5.57
C ALA A 65 1.49 -4.22 5.56
N THR A 66 0.50 -4.59 4.75
CA THR A 66 -0.76 -3.85 4.67
C THR A 66 -1.51 -3.93 5.99
N LYS A 67 -1.56 -5.12 6.60
CA LYS A 67 -2.19 -5.28 7.91
C LYS A 67 -1.53 -4.41 8.97
N LYS A 68 -0.21 -4.40 9.00
CA LYS A 68 0.53 -3.59 9.97
C LYS A 68 0.23 -2.12 9.81
N TYR A 69 0.15 -1.67 8.56
CA TYR A 69 -0.19 -0.28 8.29
C TYR A 69 -1.58 0.05 8.84
N VAL A 70 -2.57 -0.76 8.51
CA VAL A 70 -3.95 -0.53 8.96
C VAL A 70 -4.02 -0.56 10.49
N ASP A 71 -3.38 -1.56 11.10
CA ASP A 71 -3.38 -1.70 12.55
C ASP A 71 -2.70 -0.53 13.26
N SER A 72 -1.69 0.06 12.63
CA SER A 72 -0.97 1.18 13.22
C SER A 72 -1.85 2.40 13.41
N LEU A 73 -2.93 2.51 12.65
CA LEU A 73 -3.84 3.65 12.74
C LEU A 73 -4.89 3.48 13.84
N ARG A 74 -5.01 2.27 14.39
CA ARG A 74 -5.85 1.98 15.56
C ARG A 74 -7.29 2.44 15.43
N GLY A 75 -7.85 2.28 14.24
CA GLY A 75 -9.24 2.64 13.98
C GLY A 75 -9.47 4.11 13.64
N ASP A 76 -8.42 4.89 13.63
CA ASP A 76 -8.53 6.30 13.23
C ASP A 76 -8.15 6.41 11.77
N TRP A 77 -9.15 6.57 10.92
CA TRP A 77 -8.94 6.60 9.47
C TRP A 77 -8.76 8.01 8.91
N THR A 78 -8.53 8.99 9.78
CA THR A 78 -8.39 10.39 9.36
C THR A 78 -7.32 10.56 8.30
N TYR A 79 -6.19 9.90 8.47
CA TYR A 79 -5.06 10.00 7.54
C TYR A 79 -4.79 8.72 6.78
N LEU A 80 -5.77 7.82 6.76
CA LEU A 80 -5.63 6.58 6.01
C LEU A 80 -5.52 6.89 4.53
N ARG A 81 -4.47 6.35 3.90
CA ARG A 81 -4.31 6.49 2.47
C ARG A 81 -5.25 5.54 1.74
N GLY A 82 -5.69 5.92 0.56
CA GLY A 82 -6.39 4.98 -0.29
C GLY A 82 -5.47 3.79 -0.57
N LEU A 83 -6.06 2.60 -0.66
CA LEU A 83 -5.26 1.39 -0.84
C LEU A 83 -4.41 1.47 -2.11
N GLU A 84 -4.96 2.01 -3.18
CA GLU A 84 -4.20 2.14 -4.43
C GLU A 84 -2.98 3.03 -4.25
N ASP A 85 -3.13 4.16 -3.56
CA ASP A 85 -2.02 5.08 -3.32
C ASP A 85 -1.01 4.51 -2.33
N PHE A 86 -1.48 3.72 -1.37
CA PHE A 86 -0.59 3.04 -0.43
C PHE A 86 0.33 2.08 -1.18
N ILE A 87 -0.20 1.36 -2.14
CA ILE A 87 0.57 0.40 -2.92
C ILE A 87 1.53 1.11 -3.87
N PHE A 88 1.04 2.10 -4.59
CA PHE A 88 1.84 2.77 -5.60
C PHE A 88 1.28 4.14 -5.89
N SER A 89 2.09 5.17 -5.74
CA SER A 89 1.66 6.53 -6.00
C SER A 89 2.65 7.23 -6.91
N TYR A 90 2.16 8.27 -7.56
CA TYR A 90 2.95 9.09 -8.45
C TYR A 90 3.26 10.40 -7.77
N GLY A 91 4.53 10.75 -7.73
CA GLY A 91 4.95 12.01 -7.16
C GLY A 91 5.86 12.75 -8.13
N GLY A 92 6.42 13.85 -7.65
CA GLY A 92 7.32 14.65 -8.46
C GLY A 92 6.58 15.54 -9.44
N THR A 93 7.23 15.86 -10.53
CA THR A 93 6.67 16.72 -11.56
C THR A 93 6.63 15.99 -12.89
N THR A 94 5.99 16.61 -13.89
CA THR A 94 5.96 16.05 -15.23
C THR A 94 7.37 15.88 -15.79
N GLN A 95 8.25 16.81 -15.46
CA GLN A 95 9.63 16.77 -15.95
C GLN A 95 10.51 15.82 -15.13
N ASN A 96 10.14 15.60 -13.87
CA ASN A 96 10.93 14.75 -12.99
C ASN A 96 9.98 13.88 -12.15
N PRO A 97 9.34 12.90 -12.79
CA PRO A 97 8.38 12.05 -12.09
C PRO A 97 9.08 11.16 -11.06
N LYS A 98 8.41 10.94 -9.95
CA LYS A 98 8.87 10.03 -8.91
C LYS A 98 7.77 9.03 -8.61
N HIS A 99 8.15 7.78 -8.51
CA HIS A 99 7.24 6.73 -8.09
C HIS A 99 7.54 6.39 -6.64
N GLU A 100 6.50 6.27 -5.83
CA GLU A 100 6.65 6.00 -4.41
C GLU A 100 5.71 4.87 -4.01
N SER A 101 6.10 4.14 -3.00
CA SER A 101 5.28 3.07 -2.45
C SER A 101 5.39 3.06 -0.94
N TYR A 102 4.30 3.37 -0.26
CA TYR A 102 4.24 3.22 1.19
C TYR A 102 4.23 1.75 1.57
N LEU A 103 3.65 0.92 0.70
CA LEU A 103 3.71 -0.53 0.91
C LEU A 103 5.15 -1.00 1.00
N LEU A 104 6.00 -0.54 0.09
CA LEU A 104 7.41 -0.93 0.12
C LEU A 104 8.07 -0.50 1.43
N ASN A 105 7.78 0.71 1.88
CA ASN A 105 8.32 1.21 3.13
C ASN A 105 7.91 0.32 4.30
N TRP A 106 6.65 -0.11 4.33
CA TRP A 106 6.17 -0.98 5.40
C TRP A 106 6.74 -2.38 5.30
N ILE A 107 7.05 -2.85 4.10
CA ILE A 107 7.72 -4.14 3.92
C ILE A 107 9.13 -4.07 4.49
N GLU A 108 9.86 -3.00 4.19
CA GLU A 108 11.26 -2.88 4.58
C GLU A 108 11.44 -2.42 6.02
N LEU A 109 10.57 -1.52 6.48
CA LEU A 109 10.74 -0.88 7.78
C LEU A 109 9.57 -1.10 8.74
N GLY A 110 8.64 -2.00 8.38
CA GLY A 110 7.38 -2.14 9.10
C GLY A 110 7.47 -2.10 10.61
N ASP A 111 8.28 -3.00 11.18
CA ASP A 111 8.40 -3.07 12.63
C ASP A 111 9.11 -1.84 13.19
N GLU A 112 10.08 -1.32 12.46
CA GLU A 112 10.79 -0.13 12.88
C GLU A 112 9.90 1.10 12.87
N MET A 113 8.95 1.17 11.94
CA MET A 113 8.03 2.30 11.90
C MET A 113 7.17 2.32 13.15
N ILE A 114 6.74 1.16 13.62
CA ILE A 114 5.92 1.05 14.83
C ILE A 114 6.76 1.36 16.07
N VAL A 115 7.95 0.76 16.16
CA VAL A 115 8.84 0.95 17.29
C VAL A 115 9.30 2.40 17.38
N GLU A 116 9.61 2.99 16.23
CA GLU A 116 10.06 4.37 16.20
C GLU A 116 9.01 5.31 16.78
N GLU A 117 7.75 5.05 16.47
CA GLU A 117 6.65 5.84 17.01
C GLU A 117 6.56 5.69 18.53
N GLU A 118 6.73 4.47 19.04
CA GLU A 118 6.72 4.23 20.46
C GLU A 118 7.90 4.89 21.16
N ASP A 119 9.08 4.80 20.56
CA ASP A 119 10.28 5.41 21.11
C ASP A 119 10.10 6.92 21.22
N TRP A 120 9.49 7.51 20.23
CA TRP A 120 9.26 8.94 20.24
C TRP A 120 8.34 9.33 21.40
N THR A 121 7.31 8.55 21.63
CA THR A 121 6.40 8.77 22.73
C THR A 121 7.12 8.65 24.07
N GLN A 122 7.99 7.66 24.21
CA GLN A 122 8.75 7.48 25.43
C GLN A 122 9.74 8.61 25.66
N THR A 123 10.30 9.13 24.60
CA THR A 123 11.26 10.23 24.71
C THR A 123 10.60 11.48 25.28
N LEU A 124 9.32 11.65 25.03
CA LEU A 124 8.59 12.81 25.53
C LEU A 124 8.23 12.71 27.00
N VAL A 125 8.33 11.53 27.55
CA VAL A 125 8.10 11.31 28.96
C VAL A 125 9.36 11.54 29.74
#